data_09bd13b152285f9a0ef07a0cb30a3b62
#
_entry.id   09bd13b152285f9a0ef07a0cb30a3b62
#
_cell.length_a   1.000
_cell.length_b   1.000
_cell.length_c   1.000
_cell.angle_alpha   90.00
_cell.angle_beta   90.00
_cell.angle_gamma   90.00
#
_symmetry.space_group_name_H-M   'P 1'
#
loop_
_entity.id
_entity.type
_entity.pdbx_description
1 polymer ?
#
loop_
_entity_poly.entity_id
_entity_poly.type
_entity_poly.pdbx_seq_one_letter_code
_entity_poly.pdbx_strand_id
1 'polypeptide(L)'
;TPKPSSAASDVYKRQVHDGAATTDWMVQEQERGITITSAAITAFWKGSEKQYKDEHRFNVIDTPGHVDFTIEVERSLRVLDGAVVVFCGTSGVEPQSETVWRQANKYGVPRLVYVNKMDRAGADFLRVIGQIKQRLGHTPVPIQLAIGSEDNFQGQIDLINMQAVYWNDSDKGMVPVSYTHLTLPTKA
;
A
#
# COMPACT_ATOMS: atom_id res chain seq x y z
N THR A 1 4.11 19.54 -23.30
CA THR A 1 3.16 18.48 -22.90
C THR A 1 3.91 17.48 -22.06
N PRO A 2 3.57 17.30 -20.75
CA PRO A 2 4.25 16.31 -19.93
C PRO A 2 3.92 14.92 -20.47
N LYS A 3 4.97 14.07 -20.60
CA LYS A 3 4.80 12.66 -20.91
C LYS A 3 3.88 12.04 -19.84
N PRO A 4 2.89 11.20 -20.19
CA PRO A 4 2.12 10.48 -19.20
C PRO A 4 3.04 9.50 -18.48
N SER A 5 3.42 9.83 -17.26
CA SER A 5 4.04 8.89 -16.35
C SER A 5 2.94 7.92 -15.88
N SER A 6 3.30 6.68 -15.53
CA SER A 6 2.34 5.71 -15.01
C SER A 6 1.58 6.32 -13.83
N ALA A 7 0.28 6.06 -13.70
CA ALA A 7 -0.55 6.61 -12.63
C ALA A 7 0.03 6.37 -11.22
N ALA A 8 0.65 5.21 -11.00
CA ALA A 8 1.37 4.90 -9.77
C ALA A 8 2.58 5.84 -9.55
N SER A 9 3.34 6.14 -10.61
CA SER A 9 4.47 7.07 -10.56
C SER A 9 4.00 8.52 -10.36
N ASP A 10 2.81 8.89 -10.85
CA ASP A 10 2.26 10.24 -10.65
C ASP A 10 1.72 10.44 -9.24
N VAL A 11 1.11 9.43 -8.65
CA VAL A 11 0.70 9.43 -7.25
C VAL A 11 1.94 9.52 -6.34
N TYR A 12 3.00 8.78 -6.65
CA TYR A 12 4.24 8.82 -5.88
C TYR A 12 5.03 10.14 -6.03
N LYS A 13 5.06 10.71 -7.25
CA LYS A 13 5.70 12.01 -7.51
C LYS A 13 4.97 13.20 -6.87
N ARG A 14 3.72 13.00 -6.50
CA ARG A 14 2.89 14.02 -5.84
C ARG A 14 2.92 13.94 -4.32
N GLN A 15 3.59 12.94 -3.74
CA GLN A 15 3.96 12.99 -2.33
C GLN A 15 5.07 14.04 -2.16
N VAL A 16 4.69 15.21 -1.73
CA VAL A 16 5.63 16.29 -1.46
C VAL A 16 6.40 15.95 -0.18
N HIS A 17 7.71 16.20 -0.18
CA HIS A 17 8.62 15.95 0.94
C HIS A 17 8.22 16.64 2.27
N ASP A 18 7.25 17.54 2.24
CA ASP A 18 6.78 18.34 3.37
C ASP A 18 5.36 17.97 3.85
N GLY A 19 4.91 16.74 3.59
CA GLY A 19 3.69 16.20 4.19
C GLY A 19 2.37 16.59 3.51
N ALA A 20 2.41 17.28 2.36
CA ALA A 20 1.21 17.58 1.61
C ALA A 20 0.93 16.52 0.53
N ALA A 21 0.12 15.53 0.83
CA ALA A 21 -0.42 14.63 -0.19
C ALA A 21 -1.38 15.42 -1.11
N THR A 22 -1.45 15.04 -2.40
CA THR A 22 -2.37 15.70 -3.36
C THR A 22 -3.84 15.53 -2.96
N THR A 23 -4.13 14.53 -2.15
CA THR A 23 -5.43 14.23 -1.56
C THR A 23 -5.74 15.13 -0.38
N ASP A 24 -4.74 15.69 0.29
CA ASP A 24 -4.88 16.59 1.43
C ASP A 24 -4.97 18.04 0.92
N TRP A 25 -6.16 18.44 0.49
CA TRP A 25 -6.39 19.75 -0.12
C TRP A 25 -6.75 20.85 0.89
N MET A 26 -7.13 20.46 2.12
CA MET A 26 -7.46 21.42 3.19
C MET A 26 -6.20 21.87 3.91
N VAL A 27 -6.13 23.16 4.24
CA VAL A 27 -5.01 23.75 5.00
C VAL A 27 -4.79 23.00 6.33
N GLN A 28 -5.88 22.59 7.00
CA GLN A 28 -5.82 21.86 8.26
C GLN A 28 -5.25 20.45 8.12
N GLU A 29 -5.45 19.79 6.98
CA GLU A 29 -4.85 18.48 6.66
C GLU A 29 -3.35 18.63 6.45
N GLN A 30 -2.95 19.64 5.71
CA GLN A 30 -1.54 19.94 5.43
C GLN A 30 -0.77 20.35 6.70
N GLU A 31 -1.37 21.17 7.56
CA GLU A 31 -0.74 21.60 8.82
C GLU A 31 -0.58 20.45 9.82
N ARG A 32 -1.54 19.53 9.86
CA ARG A 32 -1.54 18.39 10.80
C ARG A 32 -0.89 17.14 10.25
N GLY A 33 -0.67 17.07 8.93
CA GLY A 33 -0.16 15.88 8.23
C GLY A 33 -1.09 14.67 8.35
N ILE A 34 -2.41 14.89 8.42
CA ILE A 34 -3.44 13.84 8.50
C ILE A 34 -4.58 14.15 7.54
N THR A 35 -5.08 13.14 6.85
CA THR A 35 -6.29 13.24 6.03
C THR A 35 -7.52 13.36 6.94
N ILE A 36 -8.37 14.37 6.71
CA ILE A 36 -9.60 14.61 7.45
C ILE A 36 -10.82 14.23 6.63
N THR A 37 -10.80 14.59 5.34
CA THR A 37 -11.91 14.34 4.39
C THR A 37 -11.51 13.34 3.33
N SER A 38 -12.42 12.45 2.93
CA SER A 38 -12.16 11.53 1.82
C SER A 38 -11.97 12.30 0.52
N ALA A 39 -10.90 12.01 -0.20
CA ALA A 39 -10.60 12.57 -1.51
C ALA A 39 -10.65 11.49 -2.59
N ALA A 40 -11.21 11.83 -3.75
CA ALA A 40 -11.27 10.92 -4.89
C ALA A 40 -10.44 11.45 -6.04
N ILE A 41 -9.56 10.61 -6.58
CA ILE A 41 -8.75 10.90 -7.77
C ILE A 41 -8.96 9.82 -8.81
N THR A 42 -8.96 10.24 -10.08
CA THR A 42 -8.99 9.31 -11.20
C THR A 42 -7.61 9.22 -11.84
N ALA A 43 -7.15 8.00 -12.03
CA ALA A 43 -5.90 7.69 -12.69
C ALA A 43 -6.14 6.73 -13.87
N PHE A 44 -5.33 6.84 -14.91
CA PHE A 44 -5.35 5.95 -16.07
C PHE A 44 -4.04 5.19 -16.15
N TRP A 45 -4.10 3.88 -16.31
CA TRP A 45 -2.92 3.03 -16.26
C TRP A 45 -3.00 1.84 -17.22
N LYS A 46 -1.86 1.55 -17.86
CA LYS A 46 -1.68 0.42 -18.80
C LYS A 46 -0.71 -0.65 -18.29
N GLY A 47 -0.35 -0.62 -17.02
CA GLY A 47 0.75 -1.42 -16.47
C GLY A 47 2.06 -0.65 -16.46
N SER A 48 3.01 -1.07 -15.62
CA SER A 48 4.32 -0.40 -15.46
C SER A 48 5.13 -0.38 -16.75
N GLU A 49 5.03 -1.42 -17.55
CA GLU A 49 5.68 -1.58 -18.87
C GLU A 49 4.70 -1.53 -20.05
N LYS A 50 3.52 -0.94 -19.84
CA LYS A 50 2.42 -0.94 -20.82
C LYS A 50 2.00 -2.35 -21.23
N GLN A 51 2.01 -3.28 -20.27
CA GLN A 51 1.69 -4.70 -20.47
C GLN A 51 0.25 -4.93 -20.95
N TYR A 52 -0.64 -4.00 -20.62
CA TYR A 52 -2.06 -4.10 -20.98
C TYR A 52 -2.33 -3.36 -22.29
N LYS A 53 -3.13 -4.01 -23.17
CA LYS A 53 -3.54 -3.43 -24.45
C LYS A 53 -4.40 -2.19 -24.24
N ASP A 54 -5.31 -2.28 -23.29
CA ASP A 54 -6.28 -1.24 -23.00
C ASP A 54 -5.85 -0.42 -21.76
N GLU A 55 -6.22 0.85 -21.76
CA GLU A 55 -5.99 1.73 -20.62
C GLU A 55 -7.09 1.52 -19.59
N HIS A 56 -6.69 1.18 -18.37
CA HIS A 56 -7.61 0.99 -17.25
C HIS A 56 -7.78 2.30 -16.48
N ARG A 57 -9.03 2.64 -16.20
CA ARG A 57 -9.38 3.78 -15.36
C ARG A 57 -9.52 3.31 -13.93
N PHE A 58 -8.75 3.92 -13.04
CA PHE A 58 -8.81 3.70 -11.60
C PHE A 58 -9.37 4.94 -10.92
N ASN A 59 -10.41 4.77 -10.12
CA ASN A 59 -10.88 5.79 -9.20
C ASN A 59 -10.36 5.41 -7.81
N VAL A 60 -9.43 6.18 -7.30
CA VAL A 60 -8.84 5.97 -5.98
C VAL A 60 -9.53 6.89 -4.99
N ILE A 61 -10.11 6.32 -3.94
CA ILE A 61 -10.69 7.06 -2.82
C ILE A 61 -9.72 6.92 -1.66
N ASP A 62 -9.07 8.02 -1.31
CA ASP A 62 -8.24 8.12 -0.12
C ASP A 62 -9.12 8.48 1.08
N THR A 63 -9.04 7.67 2.14
CA THR A 63 -9.89 7.82 3.32
C THR A 63 -9.06 8.10 4.56
N PRO A 64 -9.56 8.95 5.48
CA PRO A 64 -8.86 9.21 6.72
C PRO A 64 -8.71 7.94 7.56
N GLY A 65 -7.51 7.76 8.16
CA GLY A 65 -7.22 6.62 9.03
C GLY A 65 -7.64 6.80 10.49
N HIS A 66 -8.18 7.96 10.88
CA HIS A 66 -8.48 8.25 12.27
C HIS A 66 -9.88 7.76 12.69
N VAL A 67 -10.04 7.34 13.94
CA VAL A 67 -11.30 6.78 14.49
C VAL A 67 -12.48 7.75 14.38
N ASP A 68 -12.23 9.04 14.48
CA ASP A 68 -13.27 10.06 14.42
C ASP A 68 -13.96 10.14 13.05
N PHE A 69 -13.33 9.59 12.01
CA PHE A 69 -13.80 9.66 10.62
C PHE A 69 -14.33 8.32 10.08
N THR A 70 -14.73 7.40 10.96
CA THR A 70 -15.23 6.07 10.55
C THR A 70 -16.44 6.13 9.62
N ILE A 71 -17.25 7.19 9.71
CA ILE A 71 -18.42 7.38 8.85
C ILE A 71 -18.04 7.65 7.39
N GLU A 72 -16.93 8.36 7.16
CA GLU A 72 -16.39 8.61 5.82
C GLU A 72 -15.88 7.31 5.18
N VAL A 73 -15.20 6.49 5.98
CA VAL A 73 -14.76 5.15 5.56
C VAL A 73 -15.97 4.28 5.21
N GLU A 74 -17.01 4.25 6.06
CA GLU A 74 -18.21 3.45 5.81
C GLU A 74 -18.97 3.89 4.54
N ARG A 75 -19.04 5.18 4.27
CA ARG A 75 -19.63 5.71 3.03
C ARG A 75 -18.85 5.25 1.79
N SER A 76 -17.53 5.30 1.86
CA SER A 76 -16.63 4.87 0.78
C SER A 76 -16.78 3.38 0.49
N LEU A 77 -16.85 2.54 1.53
CA LEU A 77 -16.96 1.08 1.39
C LEU A 77 -18.18 0.62 0.58
N ARG A 78 -19.24 1.44 0.48
CA ARG A 78 -20.45 1.10 -0.28
C ARG A 78 -20.27 1.11 -1.80
N VAL A 79 -19.25 1.79 -2.29
CA VAL A 79 -19.00 2.00 -3.73
C VAL A 79 -17.68 1.39 -4.20
N LEU A 80 -16.91 0.75 -3.30
CA LEU A 80 -15.62 0.18 -3.64
C LEU A 80 -15.74 -1.20 -4.26
N ASP A 81 -15.02 -1.43 -5.36
CA ASP A 81 -14.80 -2.75 -5.96
C ASP A 81 -13.72 -3.54 -5.19
N GLY A 82 -12.82 -2.85 -4.51
CA GLY A 82 -11.76 -3.41 -3.69
C GLY A 82 -11.10 -2.34 -2.82
N ALA A 83 -10.35 -2.77 -1.81
CA ALA A 83 -9.64 -1.87 -0.91
C ALA A 83 -8.18 -2.29 -0.72
N VAL A 84 -7.29 -1.30 -0.60
CA VAL A 84 -5.92 -1.50 -0.13
C VAL A 84 -5.87 -1.06 1.33
N VAL A 85 -5.67 -2.02 2.23
CA VAL A 85 -5.53 -1.76 3.66
C VAL A 85 -4.06 -1.63 3.99
N VAL A 86 -3.66 -0.48 4.53
CA VAL A 86 -2.27 -0.19 4.88
C VAL A 86 -2.06 -0.42 6.38
N PHE A 87 -1.22 -1.39 6.72
CA PHE A 87 -0.76 -1.60 8.10
C PHE A 87 0.65 -1.05 8.29
N CYS A 88 0.94 -0.61 9.51
CA CYS A 88 2.29 -0.20 9.87
C CYS A 88 3.13 -1.43 10.25
N GLY A 89 4.34 -1.55 9.70
CA GLY A 89 5.27 -2.64 10.02
C GLY A 89 5.67 -2.68 11.50
N THR A 90 5.66 -1.51 12.17
CA THR A 90 6.01 -1.41 13.60
C THR A 90 4.82 -1.62 14.53
N SER A 91 3.67 -0.99 14.27
CA SER A 91 2.47 -1.11 15.13
C SER A 91 1.65 -2.36 14.80
N GLY A 92 1.61 -2.76 13.53
CA GLY A 92 0.81 -3.89 13.07
C GLY A 92 -0.69 -3.58 13.02
N VAL A 93 -1.50 -4.52 13.51
CA VAL A 93 -2.96 -4.38 13.55
C VAL A 93 -3.36 -3.59 14.80
N GLU A 94 -3.96 -2.44 14.60
CA GLU A 94 -4.45 -1.54 15.65
C GLU A 94 -5.99 -1.63 15.78
N PRO A 95 -6.60 -1.20 16.89
CA PRO A 95 -8.06 -1.25 17.09
C PRO A 95 -8.86 -0.55 15.99
N GLN A 96 -8.30 0.54 15.43
CA GLN A 96 -8.88 1.26 14.31
C GLN A 96 -8.97 0.38 13.07
N SER A 97 -7.89 -0.33 12.77
CA SER A 97 -7.82 -1.28 11.66
C SER A 97 -8.85 -2.39 11.79
N GLU A 98 -9.09 -2.88 13.01
CA GLU A 98 -10.12 -3.89 13.28
C GLU A 98 -11.53 -3.39 12.99
N THR A 99 -11.80 -2.13 13.32
CA THR A 99 -13.10 -1.49 13.06
C THR A 99 -13.36 -1.36 11.56
N VAL A 100 -12.41 -0.83 10.82
CA VAL A 100 -12.48 -0.69 9.35
C VAL A 100 -12.58 -2.07 8.69
N TRP A 101 -11.84 -3.06 9.19
CA TRP A 101 -11.87 -4.42 8.68
C TRP A 101 -13.24 -5.06 8.84
N ARG A 102 -13.90 -4.90 9.99
CA ARG A 102 -15.27 -5.38 10.22
C ARG A 102 -16.28 -4.69 9.30
N GLN A 103 -16.14 -3.39 9.08
CA GLN A 103 -16.98 -2.67 8.13
C GLN A 103 -16.80 -3.19 6.70
N ALA A 104 -15.56 -3.41 6.27
CA ALA A 104 -15.28 -4.00 4.95
C ALA A 104 -15.87 -5.41 4.80
N ASN A 105 -15.89 -6.23 5.87
CA ASN A 105 -16.59 -7.52 5.88
C ASN A 105 -18.10 -7.35 5.67
N LYS A 106 -18.71 -6.39 6.35
CA LYS A 106 -20.15 -6.09 6.23
C LYS A 106 -20.56 -5.77 4.78
N TYR A 107 -19.70 -5.07 4.05
CA TYR A 107 -19.94 -4.69 2.66
C TYR A 107 -19.35 -5.66 1.63
N GLY A 108 -18.73 -6.75 2.07
CA GLY A 108 -18.16 -7.77 1.17
C GLY A 108 -17.00 -7.27 0.30
N VAL A 109 -16.31 -6.20 0.72
CA VAL A 109 -15.23 -5.59 -0.07
C VAL A 109 -13.98 -6.47 -0.02
N PRO A 110 -13.46 -6.95 -1.17
CA PRO A 110 -12.18 -7.67 -1.23
C PRO A 110 -11.02 -6.74 -0.88
N ARG A 111 -9.97 -7.30 -0.28
CA ARG A 111 -8.87 -6.50 0.27
C ARG A 111 -7.50 -7.02 -0.15
N LEU A 112 -6.66 -6.10 -0.55
CA LEU A 112 -5.22 -6.24 -0.56
C LEU A 112 -4.65 -5.59 0.69
N VAL A 113 -3.65 -6.22 1.31
CA VAL A 113 -2.94 -5.65 2.46
C VAL A 113 -1.57 -5.17 2.02
N TYR A 114 -1.22 -3.96 2.41
CA TYR A 114 0.10 -3.40 2.24
C TYR A 114 0.72 -3.12 3.61
N VAL A 115 1.91 -3.65 3.86
CA VAL A 115 2.67 -3.38 5.10
C VAL A 115 3.68 -2.29 4.83
N ASN A 116 3.42 -1.11 5.38
CA ASN A 116 4.21 0.10 5.19
C ASN A 116 5.23 0.31 6.33
N LYS A 117 6.19 1.18 6.13
CA LYS A 117 7.21 1.57 7.12
C LYS A 117 8.09 0.39 7.56
N MET A 118 8.47 -0.46 6.60
CA MET A 118 9.37 -1.58 6.85
C MET A 118 10.81 -1.16 7.14
N ASP A 119 11.15 0.07 6.82
CA ASP A 119 12.41 0.79 7.09
C ASP A 119 12.54 1.29 8.54
N ARG A 120 11.47 1.28 9.33
CA ARG A 120 11.49 1.79 10.71
C ARG A 120 11.93 0.74 11.71
N ALA A 121 12.62 1.18 12.76
CA ALA A 121 13.00 0.33 13.89
C ALA A 121 11.78 -0.37 14.51
N GLY A 122 11.88 -1.68 14.74
CA GLY A 122 10.79 -2.55 15.23
C GLY A 122 9.83 -3.03 14.14
N ALA A 123 10.11 -2.79 12.86
CA ALA A 123 9.30 -3.30 11.77
C ALA A 123 9.48 -4.80 11.58
N ASP A 124 8.36 -5.54 11.55
CA ASP A 124 8.34 -6.99 11.37
C ASP A 124 7.14 -7.41 10.54
N PHE A 125 7.41 -7.80 9.29
CA PHE A 125 6.41 -8.24 8.32
C PHE A 125 5.66 -9.50 8.77
N LEU A 126 6.38 -10.50 9.27
CA LEU A 126 5.79 -11.78 9.67
C LEU A 126 4.91 -11.63 10.90
N ARG A 127 5.29 -10.77 11.83
CA ARG A 127 4.48 -10.42 12.99
C ARG A 127 3.15 -9.80 12.56
N VAL A 128 3.15 -8.88 11.58
CA VAL A 128 1.92 -8.26 11.06
C VAL A 128 1.01 -9.32 10.43
N ILE A 129 1.55 -10.23 9.62
CA ILE A 129 0.81 -11.36 9.05
C ILE A 129 0.17 -12.22 10.16
N GLY A 130 0.93 -12.55 11.20
CA GLY A 130 0.42 -13.28 12.36
C GLY A 130 -0.74 -12.57 13.06
N GLN A 131 -0.64 -11.25 13.23
CA GLN A 131 -1.70 -10.44 13.82
C GLN A 131 -2.97 -10.38 12.95
N ILE A 132 -2.84 -10.31 11.63
CA ILE A 132 -4.00 -10.38 10.72
C ILE A 132 -4.76 -11.69 10.95
N LYS A 133 -4.05 -12.82 11.04
CA LYS A 133 -4.65 -14.12 11.30
C LYS A 133 -5.32 -14.18 12.67
N GLN A 134 -4.64 -13.72 13.72
CA GLN A 134 -5.11 -13.85 15.10
C GLN A 134 -6.21 -12.86 15.46
N ARG A 135 -6.08 -11.59 15.05
CA ARG A 135 -6.97 -10.50 15.47
C ARG A 135 -8.11 -10.25 14.49
N LEU A 136 -7.85 -10.42 13.18
CA LEU A 136 -8.86 -10.17 12.15
C LEU A 136 -9.58 -11.46 11.70
N GLY A 137 -9.10 -12.63 12.12
CA GLY A 137 -9.75 -13.92 11.84
C GLY A 137 -9.70 -14.36 10.38
N HIS A 138 -8.77 -13.82 9.59
CA HIS A 138 -8.62 -14.15 8.18
C HIS A 138 -7.25 -14.79 7.92
N THR A 139 -7.18 -15.66 6.92
CA THR A 139 -5.92 -16.26 6.49
C THR A 139 -5.26 -15.38 5.44
N PRO A 140 -4.20 -14.63 5.79
CA PRO A 140 -3.47 -13.84 4.81
C PRO A 140 -2.63 -14.75 3.91
N VAL A 141 -2.58 -14.43 2.63
CA VAL A 141 -1.72 -15.09 1.64
C VAL A 141 -0.68 -14.07 1.18
N PRO A 142 0.58 -14.18 1.62
CA PRO A 142 1.64 -13.31 1.14
C PRO A 142 1.86 -13.50 -0.35
N ILE A 143 1.84 -12.41 -1.12
CA ILE A 143 2.23 -12.38 -2.53
C ILE A 143 3.62 -11.76 -2.70
N GLN A 144 4.09 -11.09 -1.67
CA GLN A 144 5.42 -10.51 -1.57
C GLN A 144 5.99 -10.73 -0.18
N LEU A 145 7.31 -10.88 -0.06
CA LEU A 145 8.04 -10.98 1.19
C LEU A 145 9.09 -9.87 1.27
N ALA A 146 9.25 -9.27 2.44
CA ALA A 146 10.27 -8.27 2.65
C ALA A 146 11.69 -8.88 2.62
N ILE A 147 12.64 -8.20 2.00
CA ILE A 147 14.08 -8.51 2.07
C ILE A 147 14.69 -7.56 3.08
N GLY A 148 15.01 -8.11 4.25
CA GLY A 148 15.45 -7.31 5.38
C GLY A 148 14.31 -6.60 6.10
N SER A 149 14.66 -5.86 7.13
CA SER A 149 13.79 -4.99 7.92
C SER A 149 14.62 -3.87 8.52
N GLU A 150 13.96 -2.81 8.95
CA GLU A 150 14.61 -1.64 9.55
C GLU A 150 15.66 -1.04 8.60
N ASP A 151 16.84 -0.67 9.11
CA ASP A 151 17.95 -0.12 8.31
C ASP A 151 18.47 -1.10 7.24
N ASN A 152 18.18 -2.39 7.37
CA ASN A 152 18.54 -3.42 6.40
C ASN A 152 17.43 -3.74 5.39
N PHE A 153 16.35 -2.97 5.35
CA PHE A 153 15.29 -3.15 4.37
C PHE A 153 15.78 -2.71 3.00
N GLN A 154 15.93 -3.67 2.07
CA GLN A 154 16.53 -3.45 0.75
C GLN A 154 15.56 -3.67 -0.41
N GLY A 155 14.47 -4.38 -0.18
CA GLY A 155 13.58 -4.75 -1.27
C GLY A 155 12.52 -5.77 -0.87
N GLN A 156 12.01 -6.44 -1.88
CA GLN A 156 11.00 -7.48 -1.69
C GLN A 156 11.18 -8.65 -2.66
N ILE A 157 10.70 -9.81 -2.26
CA ILE A 157 10.57 -10.99 -3.11
C ILE A 157 9.15 -11.01 -3.64
N ASP A 158 8.98 -10.96 -4.95
CA ASP A 158 7.73 -11.20 -5.64
C ASP A 158 7.53 -12.70 -5.81
N LEU A 159 6.55 -13.26 -5.11
CA LEU A 159 6.26 -14.69 -5.14
C LEU A 159 5.45 -15.11 -6.37
N ILE A 160 4.83 -14.17 -7.07
CA ILE A 160 4.06 -14.46 -8.30
C ILE A 160 5.04 -14.67 -9.46
N ASN A 161 5.99 -13.74 -9.61
CA ASN A 161 6.98 -13.78 -10.68
C ASN A 161 8.28 -14.49 -10.27
N MET A 162 8.39 -14.91 -9.00
CA MET A 162 9.59 -15.54 -8.42
C MET A 162 10.85 -14.70 -8.64
N GLN A 163 10.76 -13.42 -8.32
CA GLN A 163 11.81 -12.43 -8.53
C GLN A 163 12.10 -11.67 -7.24
N ALA A 164 13.37 -11.30 -7.05
CA ALA A 164 13.77 -10.35 -6.03
C ALA A 164 13.82 -8.94 -6.66
N VAL A 165 13.14 -8.00 -6.03
CA VAL A 165 13.10 -6.60 -6.45
C VAL A 165 13.81 -5.78 -5.39
N TYR A 166 14.85 -5.07 -5.80
CA TYR A 166 15.62 -4.16 -4.94
C TYR A 166 15.39 -2.71 -5.35
N TRP A 167 15.43 -1.82 -4.40
CA TRP A 167 15.37 -0.37 -4.63
C TRP A 167 16.71 0.25 -4.31
N ASN A 168 17.19 1.11 -5.20
CA ASN A 168 18.41 1.87 -4.98
C ASN A 168 18.07 3.22 -4.35
N ASP A 169 18.85 3.64 -3.35
CA ASP A 169 18.70 4.95 -2.70
C ASP A 169 18.98 6.11 -3.67
N SER A 170 19.82 5.89 -4.68
CA SER A 170 20.22 6.90 -5.66
C SER A 170 19.07 7.43 -6.53
N ASP A 171 18.07 6.61 -6.79
CA ASP A 171 16.89 6.95 -7.59
C ASP A 171 15.59 7.02 -6.77
N LYS A 172 15.72 6.95 -5.43
CA LYS A 172 14.60 6.93 -4.47
C LYS A 172 13.57 5.83 -4.77
N GLY A 173 14.05 4.68 -5.24
CA GLY A 173 13.19 3.53 -5.56
C GLY A 173 12.34 3.70 -6.83
N MET A 174 12.66 4.67 -7.68
CA MET A 174 11.90 4.95 -8.91
C MET A 174 12.14 3.91 -9.99
N VAL A 175 13.29 3.23 -9.95
CA VAL A 175 13.65 2.17 -10.90
C VAL A 175 13.96 0.91 -10.11
N PRO A 176 13.00 -0.02 -10.01
CA PRO A 176 13.26 -1.29 -9.34
C PRO A 176 14.26 -2.12 -10.15
N VAL A 177 15.29 -2.62 -9.48
CA VAL A 177 16.21 -3.59 -10.08
C VAL A 177 15.67 -4.98 -9.79
N SER A 178 15.20 -5.67 -10.82
CA SER A 178 14.69 -7.03 -10.71
C SER A 178 15.79 -8.04 -11.00
N TYR A 179 16.05 -8.93 -10.05
CA TYR A 179 16.91 -10.09 -10.26
C TYR A 179 16.04 -11.32 -10.50
N THR A 180 16.10 -11.87 -11.71
CA THR A 180 15.41 -13.10 -12.08
C THR A 180 16.17 -14.33 -11.55
N HIS A 181 15.41 -15.28 -10.99
CA HIS A 181 15.78 -16.56 -10.44
C HIS A 181 16.23 -16.58 -8.96
N LEU A 182 15.24 -16.68 -8.09
CA LEU A 182 15.43 -17.33 -6.80
C LEU A 182 15.51 -18.84 -7.04
N THR A 183 16.69 -19.35 -7.28
CA THR A 183 16.92 -20.80 -7.19
C THR A 183 16.89 -21.16 -5.70
N LEU A 184 15.81 -21.81 -5.27
CA LEU A 184 15.82 -22.49 -3.98
C LEU A 184 16.97 -23.49 -3.99
N PRO A 185 17.82 -23.55 -2.95
CA PRO A 185 18.83 -24.57 -2.86
C PRO A 185 18.10 -25.92 -2.85
N THR A 186 18.20 -26.67 -3.93
CA THR A 186 17.81 -28.07 -3.95
C THR A 186 18.71 -28.77 -2.95
N LYS A 187 18.14 -29.19 -1.82
CA LYS A 187 18.84 -30.13 -0.94
C LYS A 187 19.18 -31.36 -1.76
N ALA A 188 20.48 -31.55 -1.99
CA ALA A 188 21.05 -32.82 -2.40
C ALA A 188 20.88 -33.84 -1.27
#